data_f566870d1079f6830e9e0ec7cf2c3b81
#
_entry.id   f566870d1079f6830e9e0ec7cf2c3b81
#
_cell.length_a   1.000
_cell.length_b   1.000
_cell.length_c   1.000
_cell.angle_alpha   90.00
_cell.angle_beta   90.00
_cell.angle_gamma   90.00
#
_symmetry.space_group_name_H-M   'P 1'
#
loop_
_entity.id
_entity.type
_entity.pdbx_description
1 polymer ?
#
loop_
_entity_poly.entity_id
_entity_poly.type
_entity_poly.pdbx_seq_one_letter_code
_entity_poly.pdbx_strand_id
1 'polypeptide(L)' 'MPLIYSVTYTQYSPQHRANFQNSAWVSGARGQALTLAGCERILRRTHPGATIIRREKWNDGRH' A
#
# COMPACT_ATOMS: atom_id res chain seq x y z
N MET A 1 11.59 0.73 -16.23
CA MET A 1 10.22 0.25 -15.97
C MET A 1 9.73 0.78 -14.65
N PRO A 2 8.51 1.31 -14.60
CA PRO A 2 7.94 1.74 -13.33
C PRO A 2 7.76 0.56 -12.38
N LEU A 3 7.97 0.81 -11.12
CA LEU A 3 7.74 -0.20 -10.10
C LEU A 3 6.37 0.05 -9.45
N ILE A 4 5.63 -1.02 -9.30
CA ILE A 4 4.33 -1.01 -8.64
C ILE A 4 4.42 -1.97 -7.48
N TYR A 5 3.87 -1.56 -6.35
CA TYR A 5 3.88 -2.40 -5.15
C TYR A 5 2.46 -2.83 -4.82
N SER A 6 2.32 -4.12 -4.58
CA SER A 6 1.07 -4.65 -4.02
C SER A 6 1.25 -4.67 -2.51
N VAL A 7 0.43 -3.93 -1.80
CA VAL A 7 0.54 -3.85 -0.36
C VAL A 7 -0.72 -4.43 0.28
N THR A 8 -0.51 -5.21 1.31
CA THR A 8 -1.58 -5.70 2.17
C THR A 8 -1.55 -4.87 3.44
N TYR A 9 -2.67 -4.31 3.81
CA TYR A 9 -2.74 -3.41 4.94
C TYR A 9 -3.95 -3.70 5.80
N THR A 10 -3.88 -3.25 7.04
CA THR A 10 -5.02 -3.28 7.95
C THR A 10 -5.46 -1.86 8.21
N GLN A 11 -6.75 -1.69 8.40
CA GLN A 11 -7.31 -0.40 8.74
C GLN A 11 -8.43 -0.60 9.77
N TYR A 12 -8.38 0.16 10.84
CA TYR A 12 -9.39 0.06 11.87
C TYR A 12 -10.67 0.76 11.43
N SER A 13 -11.79 0.11 11.63
CA SER A 13 -13.10 0.71 11.38
C SER A 13 -13.81 0.97 12.69
N PRO A 14 -13.97 2.22 13.09
CA PRO A 14 -14.70 2.54 14.32
C PRO A 14 -16.16 2.07 14.30
N GLN A 15 -16.76 2.09 13.12
CA GLN A 15 -18.14 1.65 12.96
C GLN A 15 -18.33 0.17 13.35
N HIS A 16 -17.34 -0.64 12.97
CA HIS A 16 -17.41 -2.08 13.20
C HIS A 16 -16.57 -2.52 14.39
N ARG A 17 -15.77 -1.59 14.95
CA ARG A 17 -14.86 -1.88 16.06
C ARG A 17 -13.95 -3.04 15.73
N ALA A 18 -13.45 -3.06 14.50
CA ALA A 18 -12.61 -4.14 14.03
C ALA A 18 -11.61 -3.63 13.02
N ASN A 19 -10.52 -4.37 12.87
CA ASN A 19 -9.55 -4.12 11.82
C ASN A 19 -9.94 -4.95 10.60
N PHE A 20 -9.89 -4.32 9.44
CA PHE A 20 -10.11 -5.01 8.19
C PHE A 20 -8.81 -5.06 7.41
N GLN A 21 -8.58 -6.17 6.74
CA GLN A 21 -7.41 -6.37 5.91
C GLN A 21 -7.81 -6.26 4.45
N ASN A 22 -7.06 -5.45 3.73
CA ASN A 22 -7.29 -5.24 2.30
C ASN A 22 -5.96 -5.12 1.59
N SER A 23 -6.03 -5.08 0.27
CA SER A 23 -4.82 -4.85 -0.52
C SER A 23 -5.05 -3.69 -1.47
N ALA A 24 -3.94 -3.06 -1.86
CA ALA A 24 -3.98 -1.92 -2.77
C ALA A 24 -2.69 -1.89 -3.57
N TRP A 25 -2.71 -1.15 -4.67
CA TRP A 25 -1.54 -0.92 -5.48
C TRP A 25 -0.97 0.45 -5.17
N VAL A 26 0.35 0.52 -5.00
CA VAL A 26 1.04 1.77 -4.67
C VAL A 26 2.23 1.92 -5.60
N SER A 27 2.40 3.11 -6.17
CA SER A 27 3.59 3.40 -6.97
C SER A 27 4.13 4.76 -6.59
N GLY A 28 5.45 4.89 -6.69
CA GLY A 28 6.09 6.17 -6.46
C GLY A 28 6.02 7.07 -7.67
N ALA A 29 6.41 8.32 -7.49
CA ALA A 29 6.51 9.26 -8.60
C ALA A 29 7.45 8.68 -9.66
N ARG A 30 7.00 8.66 -10.90
CA ARG A 30 7.77 8.13 -12.03
C ARG A 30 8.20 6.68 -11.82
N GLY A 31 7.45 5.91 -11.03
CA GLY A 31 7.77 4.52 -10.82
C GLY A 31 9.01 4.28 -9.98
N GLN A 32 9.38 5.21 -9.14
CA GLN A 32 10.54 5.06 -8.26
C GLN A 32 10.37 3.91 -7.29
N ALA A 33 11.50 3.32 -6.88
CA ALA A 33 11.49 2.35 -5.81
C ALA A 33 11.06 3.02 -4.51
N LEU A 34 10.26 2.31 -3.73
CA LEU A 34 9.74 2.83 -2.48
C LEU A 34 10.14 1.94 -1.32
N THR A 35 10.42 2.56 -0.19
CA THR A 35 10.55 1.83 1.07
C THR A 35 9.17 1.49 1.59
N LEU A 36 9.12 0.63 2.61
CA LEU A 36 7.85 0.32 3.26
C LEU A 36 7.20 1.59 3.80
N ALA A 37 7.99 2.47 4.42
CA ALA A 37 7.48 3.73 4.94
C ALA A 37 6.95 4.62 3.82
N GLY A 38 7.62 4.61 2.67
CA GLY A 38 7.17 5.38 1.52
C GLY A 38 5.84 4.89 0.97
N CYS A 39 5.67 3.58 0.88
CA CYS A 39 4.41 3.00 0.46
C CYS A 39 3.29 3.37 1.42
N GLU A 40 3.57 3.30 2.71
CA GLU A 40 2.57 3.60 3.74
C GLU A 40 2.16 5.07 3.68
N ARG A 41 3.12 5.96 3.44
CA ARG A 41 2.83 7.38 3.32
C ARG A 41 1.85 7.66 2.17
N ILE A 42 2.08 7.01 1.04
CA ILE A 42 1.22 7.19 -0.12
C ILE A 42 -0.15 6.58 0.15
N LEU A 43 -0.18 5.39 0.72
CA LEU A 43 -1.42 4.71 1.03
C LEU A 43 -2.30 5.53 1.96
N ARG A 44 -1.70 6.19 2.95
CA ARG A 44 -2.44 6.96 3.94
C ARG A 44 -3.12 8.20 3.38
N ARG A 45 -2.79 8.60 2.17
CA ARG A 45 -3.48 9.71 1.53
C ARG A 45 -4.94 9.37 1.24
N THR A 46 -5.19 8.13 0.88
CA THR A 46 -6.54 7.66 0.58
C THR A 46 -7.12 6.76 1.66
N HIS A 47 -6.25 6.21 2.50
CA HIS A 47 -6.64 5.27 3.55
C HIS A 47 -6.01 5.70 4.88
N PRO A 48 -6.51 6.78 5.49
CA PRO A 48 -5.94 7.25 6.75
C PRO A 48 -5.99 6.16 7.83
N GLY A 49 -4.89 6.01 8.53
CA GLY A 49 -4.80 5.01 9.59
C GLY A 49 -4.43 3.61 9.11
N ALA A 50 -4.19 3.44 7.82
CA ALA A 50 -3.78 2.14 7.31
C ALA A 50 -2.37 1.79 7.77
N THR A 51 -2.17 0.52 8.08
CA THR A 51 -0.86 -0.02 8.46
C THR A 51 -0.53 -1.15 7.52
N ILE A 52 0.59 -1.06 6.83
CA ILE A 52 1.02 -2.08 5.88
C ILE A 52 1.60 -3.26 6.65
N ILE A 53 1.11 -4.45 6.35
CA ILE A 53 1.63 -5.68 6.95
C ILE A 53 2.43 -6.51 5.96
N ARG A 54 2.30 -6.21 4.67
CA ARG A 54 3.04 -6.94 3.64
C ARG A 54 3.19 -6.06 2.41
N ARG A 55 4.33 -6.18 1.74
CA ARG A 55 4.60 -5.45 0.50
C ARG A 55 5.26 -6.40 -0.49
N GLU A 56 4.74 -6.41 -1.71
CA GLU A 56 5.34 -7.15 -2.81
C GLU A 56 5.65 -6.18 -3.95
N LYS A 57 6.81 -6.36 -4.53
CA LYS A 57 7.25 -5.51 -5.63
C LYS A 57 6.92 -6.17 -6.96
N TRP A 58 6.32 -5.41 -7.85
CA TRP A 58 5.96 -5.86 -9.18
C TRP A 58 6.58 -4.96 -10.22
N ASN A 59 6.94 -5.52 -11.36
CA ASN A 59 7.28 -4.73 -12.51
C ASN A 59 6.01 -4.38 -13.26
N ASP A 60 6.00 -3.20 -13.88
CA ASP A 60 4.85 -2.73 -14.62
C ASP A 60 4.41 -3.76 -15.67
N GLY A 61 3.21 -4.28 -15.50
CA GLY A 61 2.60 -5.18 -16.47
C GLY A 61 3.34 -6.47 -16.73
N ARG A 62 4.32 -6.80 -15.93
CA ARG A 62 5.20 -7.96 -16.15
C ARG A 62 5.19 -8.85 -14.94
N HIS A 63 4.41 -9.89 -14.99
CA HIS A 63 4.36 -10.84 -13.89
C HIS A 63 3.59 -12.08 -14.26
#